data_a31104082c6ab56f1229eae813bc680e
#
_entry.id   a31104082c6ab56f1229eae813bc680e
#
_cell.length_a   1.000
_cell.length_b   1.000
_cell.length_c   1.000
_cell.angle_alpha   90.00
_cell.angle_beta   90.00
_cell.angle_gamma   90.00
#
_symmetry.space_group_name_H-M   'P 1'
#
loop_
_entity.id
_entity.type
_entity.pdbx_description
1 polymer ?
#
loop_
_entity_poly.entity_id
_entity_poly.type
_entity_poly.pdbx_seq_one_letter_code
_entity_poly.pdbx_strand_id
1 'polypeptide(L)'
;EAKLEKTVKTAIRMLDNVIDINYYAVPQARKSNLQHRPIGMGLMGFQDCLYQLGLPYGSSQAVDFADQSMEAISYFAIQASVQLAQERGQYETYQGSLWSQGVLPIDSIQHLLEARGSEYVDMDQSFTKDWDSLRKQVLQHGMRNSNVMAIAPTATISNIVGVTQSIEPTYQNLYVKSNLSGEFTIVNPYLVKELKRHQLWDKAMVNDLKYFDGSVENIDRVPDEIKALFANAFEVEPRWLVDAASRRQKWIDQAQSLNLYIKEPNGKKLDVTYRMAWYRGLKTTYYLRAMGATSTEKSTLHTSQLNAVQQ
;
A
#
# COMPACT_ATOMS: atom_id res chain seq x y z
N GLU A 1 4.54 10.95 -16.25
CA GLU A 1 5.67 10.06 -15.95
C GLU A 1 6.92 10.87 -15.53
N ALA A 2 7.36 11.88 -16.28
CA ALA A 2 8.58 12.68 -15.99
C ALA A 2 8.60 13.29 -14.56
N LYS A 3 7.45 13.77 -14.04
CA LYS A 3 7.35 14.28 -12.67
C LYS A 3 7.59 13.17 -11.64
N LEU A 4 7.04 11.97 -11.88
CA LEU A 4 7.23 10.81 -11.01
C LEU A 4 8.70 10.40 -10.98
N GLU A 5 9.32 10.27 -12.15
CA GLU A 5 10.76 9.96 -12.28
C GLU A 5 11.62 10.94 -11.46
N LYS A 6 11.43 12.24 -11.68
CA LYS A 6 12.17 13.28 -10.94
C LYS A 6 11.97 13.17 -9.43
N THR A 7 10.73 12.93 -8.98
CA THR A 7 10.39 12.80 -7.57
C THR A 7 11.07 11.59 -6.95
N VAL A 8 10.99 10.43 -7.60
CA VAL A 8 11.60 9.17 -7.14
C VAL A 8 13.12 9.32 -7.05
N LYS A 9 13.77 9.86 -8.10
CA LYS A 9 15.22 10.10 -8.11
C LYS A 9 15.66 11.03 -6.98
N THR A 10 14.89 12.07 -6.71
CA THR A 10 15.15 12.98 -5.59
C THR A 10 15.01 12.26 -4.25
N ALA A 11 13.96 11.47 -4.06
CA ALA A 11 13.71 10.72 -2.82
C ALA A 11 14.82 9.70 -2.54
N ILE A 12 15.25 8.93 -3.53
CA ILE A 12 16.38 7.98 -3.38
C ILE A 12 17.65 8.70 -2.97
N ARG A 13 17.99 9.84 -3.59
CA ARG A 13 19.14 10.65 -3.20
C ARG A 13 19.03 11.18 -1.78
N MET A 14 17.85 11.63 -1.36
CA MET A 14 17.62 12.08 0.01
C MET A 14 17.82 10.95 1.02
N LEU A 15 17.27 9.75 0.74
CA LEU A 15 17.43 8.57 1.59
C LEU A 15 18.89 8.13 1.68
N ASP A 16 19.64 8.13 0.57
CA ASP A 16 21.08 7.83 0.58
C ASP A 16 21.86 8.84 1.42
N ASN A 17 21.54 10.13 1.32
CA ASN A 17 22.18 11.18 2.13
C ASN A 17 21.92 11.00 3.64
N VAL A 18 20.71 10.53 4.03
CA VAL A 18 20.38 10.29 5.44
C VAL A 18 21.31 9.26 6.06
N ILE A 19 21.75 8.23 5.32
CA ILE A 19 22.71 7.24 5.83
C ILE A 19 23.99 7.91 6.30
N ASP A 20 24.49 8.93 5.60
CA ASP A 20 25.75 9.60 5.92
C ASP A 20 25.61 10.57 7.10
N ILE A 21 24.47 11.24 7.25
CA ILE A 21 24.26 12.29 8.27
C ILE A 21 23.54 11.78 9.52
N ASN A 22 23.07 10.54 9.53
CA ASN A 22 22.29 9.97 10.64
C ASN A 22 23.16 9.75 11.88
N TYR A 23 22.54 9.90 13.06
CA TYR A 23 23.15 9.48 14.32
C TYR A 23 22.98 7.97 14.52
N TYR A 24 24.06 7.28 14.81
CA TYR A 24 24.07 5.85 15.09
C TYR A 24 24.39 5.60 16.56
N ALA A 25 23.44 5.05 17.29
CA ALA A 25 23.56 4.82 18.74
C ALA A 25 24.69 3.84 19.10
N VAL A 26 25.01 2.90 18.18
CA VAL A 26 26.08 1.90 18.38
C VAL A 26 26.97 1.76 17.14
N PRO A 27 28.27 1.47 17.31
CA PRO A 27 29.21 1.37 16.19
C PRO A 27 28.82 0.30 15.16
N GLN A 28 28.20 -0.82 15.60
CA GLN A 28 27.77 -1.90 14.73
C GLN A 28 26.69 -1.45 13.74
N ALA A 29 25.72 -0.65 14.21
CA ALA A 29 24.68 -0.06 13.36
C ALA A 29 25.32 0.87 12.32
N ARG A 30 26.25 1.73 12.73
CA ARG A 30 27.00 2.62 11.83
C ARG A 30 27.74 1.83 10.77
N LYS A 31 28.51 0.80 11.18
CA LYS A 31 29.28 -0.06 10.27
C LYS A 31 28.35 -0.72 9.23
N SER A 32 27.28 -1.35 9.68
CA SER A 32 26.31 -2.03 8.80
C SER A 32 25.69 -1.06 7.79
N ASN A 33 25.22 0.09 8.25
CA ASN A 33 24.55 1.06 7.38
C ASN A 33 25.50 1.66 6.34
N LEU A 34 26.73 2.02 6.73
CA LEU A 34 27.71 2.58 5.79
C LEU A 34 28.22 1.54 4.79
N GLN A 35 28.37 0.28 5.23
CA GLN A 35 28.88 -0.81 4.40
C GLN A 35 27.85 -1.28 3.37
N HIS A 36 26.57 -1.40 3.76
CA HIS A 36 25.52 -1.95 2.90
C HIS A 36 24.63 -0.88 2.28
N ARG A 37 24.52 0.29 2.89
CA ARG A 37 23.69 1.42 2.45
C ARG A 37 22.24 1.04 2.12
N PRO A 38 21.51 0.28 2.99
CA PRO A 38 20.14 -0.11 2.72
C PRO A 38 19.20 1.10 2.87
N ILE A 39 18.29 1.24 1.93
CA ILE A 39 17.15 2.16 2.04
C ILE A 39 15.86 1.42 1.75
N GLY A 40 14.72 2.01 2.07
CA GLY A 40 13.41 1.43 1.80
C GLY A 40 12.45 2.55 1.41
N MET A 41 12.38 2.87 0.12
CA MET A 41 11.38 3.79 -0.38
C MET A 41 10.07 3.05 -0.58
N GLY A 42 8.99 3.59 -0.03
CA GLY A 42 7.63 3.10 -0.20
C GLY A 42 6.71 4.21 -0.69
N LEU A 43 5.42 3.94 -0.59
CA LEU A 43 4.37 4.89 -0.92
C LEU A 43 3.32 4.98 0.19
N MET A 44 2.60 6.08 0.21
CA MET A 44 1.38 6.30 0.98
C MET A 44 0.39 7.08 0.12
N GLY A 45 -0.88 7.09 0.50
CA GLY A 45 -1.90 7.76 -0.30
C GLY A 45 -2.38 6.94 -1.50
N PHE A 46 -2.18 5.62 -1.51
CA PHE A 46 -2.67 4.77 -2.60
C PHE A 46 -4.18 4.87 -2.77
N GLN A 47 -4.93 4.84 -1.65
CA GLN A 47 -6.38 4.98 -1.68
C GLN A 47 -6.83 6.36 -2.18
N ASP A 48 -6.08 7.44 -1.86
CA ASP A 48 -6.37 8.77 -2.41
C ASP A 48 -6.25 8.80 -3.93
N CYS A 49 -5.25 8.10 -4.48
CA CYS A 49 -5.12 7.96 -5.94
C CYS A 49 -6.33 7.22 -6.54
N LEU A 50 -6.78 6.14 -5.90
CA LEU A 50 -7.96 5.40 -6.36
C LEU A 50 -9.22 6.26 -6.35
N TYR A 51 -9.44 7.06 -5.31
CA TYR A 51 -10.57 8.01 -5.26
C TYR A 51 -10.50 9.04 -6.39
N GLN A 52 -9.31 9.58 -6.68
CA GLN A 52 -9.13 10.56 -7.75
C GLN A 52 -9.34 9.95 -9.14
N LEU A 53 -9.03 8.67 -9.31
CA LEU A 53 -9.23 7.93 -10.54
C LEU A 53 -10.64 7.33 -10.69
N GLY A 54 -11.45 7.38 -9.60
CA GLY A 54 -12.78 6.76 -9.58
C GLY A 54 -12.71 5.23 -9.60
N LEU A 55 -11.65 4.62 -9.04
CA LEU A 55 -11.43 3.18 -9.05
C LEU A 55 -11.78 2.60 -7.67
N PRO A 56 -12.78 1.71 -7.57
CA PRO A 56 -13.01 0.94 -6.34
C PRO A 56 -11.78 0.09 -6.00
N TYR A 57 -11.39 0.04 -4.72
CA TYR A 57 -10.27 -0.80 -4.29
C TYR A 57 -10.49 -2.28 -4.66
N GLY A 58 -11.71 -2.77 -4.53
CA GLY A 58 -12.15 -4.11 -4.89
C GLY A 58 -12.38 -4.28 -6.39
N SER A 59 -11.42 -3.92 -7.23
CA SER A 59 -11.56 -4.02 -8.70
C SER A 59 -10.25 -4.46 -9.36
N SER A 60 -10.37 -5.06 -10.54
CA SER A 60 -9.21 -5.41 -11.38
C SER A 60 -8.42 -4.17 -11.80
N GLN A 61 -9.11 -3.05 -12.06
CA GLN A 61 -8.45 -1.79 -12.42
C GLN A 61 -7.58 -1.25 -11.28
N ALA A 62 -8.00 -1.39 -10.02
CA ALA A 62 -7.18 -1.02 -8.88
C ALA A 62 -5.95 -1.93 -8.73
N VAL A 63 -6.09 -3.23 -9.01
CA VAL A 63 -4.98 -4.20 -9.05
C VAL A 63 -3.99 -3.84 -10.16
N ASP A 64 -4.47 -3.52 -11.36
CA ASP A 64 -3.62 -3.10 -12.47
C ASP A 64 -2.91 -1.76 -12.19
N PHE A 65 -3.59 -0.81 -11.55
CA PHE A 65 -2.99 0.44 -11.11
C PHE A 65 -1.92 0.21 -10.03
N ALA A 66 -2.14 -0.74 -9.10
CA ALA A 66 -1.15 -1.14 -8.10
C ALA A 66 0.12 -1.70 -8.75
N ASP A 67 -0.02 -2.52 -9.77
CA ASP A 67 1.07 -3.08 -10.57
C ASP A 67 1.86 -1.99 -11.28
N GLN A 68 1.21 -1.26 -12.19
CA GLN A 68 1.85 -0.28 -13.07
C GLN A 68 2.51 0.87 -12.30
N SER A 69 1.85 1.36 -11.23
CA SER A 69 2.43 2.43 -10.41
C SER A 69 3.67 1.96 -9.65
N MET A 70 3.66 0.74 -9.10
CA MET A 70 4.80 0.19 -8.38
C MET A 70 5.93 -0.17 -9.33
N GLU A 71 5.64 -0.71 -10.53
CA GLU A 71 6.64 -0.94 -11.57
C GLU A 71 7.41 0.34 -11.88
N ALA A 72 6.69 1.42 -12.18
CA ALA A 72 7.30 2.71 -12.52
C ALA A 72 8.16 3.26 -11.38
N ILE A 73 7.65 3.19 -10.14
CA ILE A 73 8.39 3.67 -8.96
C ILE A 73 9.67 2.84 -8.75
N SER A 74 9.57 1.51 -8.81
CA SER A 74 10.73 0.62 -8.63
C SER A 74 11.78 0.81 -9.73
N TYR A 75 11.34 0.89 -10.99
CA TYR A 75 12.21 1.14 -12.12
C TYR A 75 13.06 2.41 -11.92
N PHE A 76 12.41 3.52 -11.59
CA PHE A 76 13.11 4.80 -11.37
C PHE A 76 13.95 4.80 -10.08
N ALA A 77 13.56 4.04 -9.06
CA ALA A 77 14.33 3.90 -7.83
C ALA A 77 15.65 3.15 -8.06
N ILE A 78 15.61 2.03 -8.77
CA ILE A 78 16.80 1.26 -9.13
C ILE A 78 17.70 2.09 -10.04
N GLN A 79 17.12 2.75 -11.07
CA GLN A 79 17.87 3.65 -11.95
C GLN A 79 18.56 4.78 -11.18
N ALA A 80 17.88 5.37 -10.18
CA ALA A 80 18.46 6.40 -9.33
C ALA A 80 19.63 5.89 -8.50
N SER A 81 19.53 4.67 -7.95
CA SER A 81 20.62 4.04 -7.19
C SER A 81 21.83 3.71 -8.10
N VAL A 82 21.60 3.31 -9.35
CA VAL A 82 22.67 3.15 -10.36
C VAL A 82 23.35 4.50 -10.64
N GLN A 83 22.57 5.57 -10.86
CA GLN A 83 23.14 6.91 -11.08
C GLN A 83 23.98 7.38 -9.87
N LEU A 84 23.51 7.12 -8.65
CA LEU A 84 24.27 7.43 -7.46
C LEU A 84 25.55 6.57 -7.33
N ALA A 85 25.54 5.33 -7.80
CA ALA A 85 26.74 4.50 -7.86
C ALA A 85 27.78 5.08 -8.83
N GLN A 86 27.35 5.61 -9.98
CA GLN A 86 28.26 6.32 -10.90
C GLN A 86 28.84 7.58 -10.29
N GLU A 87 28.06 8.34 -9.53
CA GLU A 87 28.51 9.59 -8.91
C GLU A 87 29.37 9.40 -7.67
N ARG A 88 29.10 8.36 -6.85
CA ARG A 88 29.62 8.23 -5.48
C ARG A 88 30.24 6.88 -5.16
N GLY A 89 30.25 5.95 -6.14
CA GLY A 89 30.69 4.56 -5.96
C GLY A 89 29.57 3.62 -5.50
N GLN A 90 29.78 2.35 -5.73
CA GLN A 90 28.92 1.26 -5.28
C GLN A 90 28.94 1.14 -3.74
N TYR A 91 27.93 0.48 -3.15
CA TYR A 91 28.05 0.08 -1.75
C TYR A 91 29.11 -1.00 -1.59
N GLU A 92 29.80 -1.05 -0.44
CA GLU A 92 31.01 -1.85 -0.23
C GLU A 92 30.81 -3.34 -0.51
N THR A 93 29.66 -3.90 -0.15
CA THR A 93 29.34 -5.32 -0.29
C THR A 93 28.55 -5.65 -1.57
N TYR A 94 28.69 -4.84 -2.61
CA TYR A 94 27.98 -5.07 -3.89
C TYR A 94 28.36 -6.41 -4.53
N GLN A 95 29.66 -6.75 -4.55
CA GLN A 95 30.13 -7.98 -5.15
C GLN A 95 29.60 -9.24 -4.42
N GLY A 96 29.05 -10.18 -5.18
CA GLY A 96 28.37 -11.37 -4.65
C GLY A 96 26.91 -11.18 -4.29
N SER A 97 26.39 -9.95 -4.36
CA SER A 97 24.96 -9.67 -4.18
C SER A 97 24.14 -10.13 -5.39
N LEU A 98 22.82 -10.24 -5.23
CA LEU A 98 21.90 -10.51 -6.34
C LEU A 98 21.99 -9.42 -7.43
N TRP A 99 22.19 -8.17 -7.04
CA TRP A 99 22.41 -7.06 -7.99
C TRP A 99 23.64 -7.28 -8.86
N SER A 100 24.75 -7.76 -8.29
CA SER A 100 25.99 -8.04 -9.03
C SER A 100 25.86 -9.23 -9.97
N GLN A 101 24.86 -10.07 -9.75
CA GLN A 101 24.50 -11.19 -10.64
C GLN A 101 23.45 -10.79 -11.68
N GLY A 102 23.01 -9.53 -11.67
CA GLY A 102 21.97 -9.03 -12.56
C GLY A 102 20.56 -9.50 -12.22
N VAL A 103 20.34 -9.98 -10.98
CA VAL A 103 19.02 -10.40 -10.51
C VAL A 103 18.26 -9.18 -10.01
N LEU A 104 17.18 -8.83 -10.69
CA LEU A 104 16.27 -7.75 -10.34
C LEU A 104 15.05 -8.27 -9.57
N PRO A 105 14.23 -7.42 -8.91
CA PRO A 105 13.08 -7.89 -8.15
C PRO A 105 12.11 -8.77 -8.94
N ILE A 106 11.87 -8.49 -10.21
CA ILE A 106 11.01 -9.32 -11.09
C ILE A 106 11.53 -10.76 -11.23
N ASP A 107 12.83 -10.96 -11.21
CA ASP A 107 13.45 -12.30 -11.36
C ASP A 107 13.20 -13.19 -10.13
N SER A 108 12.78 -12.60 -9.00
CA SER A 108 12.43 -13.35 -7.79
C SER A 108 11.28 -14.34 -8.02
N ILE A 109 10.42 -14.11 -9.03
CA ILE A 109 9.35 -15.05 -9.41
C ILE A 109 9.96 -16.37 -9.89
N GLN A 110 11.00 -16.30 -10.73
CA GLN A 110 11.67 -17.50 -11.24
C GLN A 110 12.32 -18.31 -10.09
N HIS A 111 12.99 -17.63 -9.16
CA HIS A 111 13.54 -18.30 -7.97
C HIS A 111 12.45 -18.94 -7.11
N LEU A 112 11.28 -18.31 -7.03
CA LEU A 112 10.16 -18.84 -6.29
C LEU A 112 9.56 -20.09 -6.98
N LEU A 113 9.44 -20.07 -8.31
CA LEU A 113 9.02 -21.22 -9.12
C LEU A 113 9.97 -22.40 -8.95
N GLU A 114 11.26 -22.17 -8.99
CA GLU A 114 12.29 -23.19 -8.79
C GLU A 114 12.26 -23.80 -7.37
N ALA A 115 12.01 -22.95 -6.35
CA ALA A 115 12.00 -23.38 -4.96
C ALA A 115 10.71 -24.11 -4.54
N ARG A 116 9.56 -23.78 -5.13
CA ARG A 116 8.24 -24.27 -4.70
C ARG A 116 7.55 -25.21 -5.69
N GLY A 117 7.90 -25.14 -6.98
CA GLY A 117 7.16 -25.76 -8.08
C GLY A 117 6.09 -24.82 -8.65
N SER A 118 5.84 -24.94 -9.94
CA SER A 118 4.91 -24.07 -10.69
C SER A 118 3.45 -24.20 -10.22
N GLU A 119 3.07 -25.35 -9.67
CA GLU A 119 1.74 -25.61 -9.12
C GLU A 119 1.42 -24.81 -7.85
N TYR A 120 2.46 -24.26 -7.18
CA TYR A 120 2.34 -23.49 -5.94
C TYR A 120 2.59 -21.98 -6.10
N VAL A 121 2.77 -21.51 -7.33
CA VAL A 121 3.05 -20.10 -7.61
C VAL A 121 2.09 -19.59 -8.69
N ASP A 122 1.23 -18.65 -8.30
CA ASP A 122 0.27 -18.00 -9.19
C ASP A 122 0.51 -16.48 -9.13
N MET A 123 1.57 -16.04 -9.81
CA MET A 123 1.97 -14.65 -9.91
C MET A 123 1.93 -14.16 -11.35
N ASP A 124 1.47 -12.94 -11.53
CA ASP A 124 1.60 -12.22 -12.81
C ASP A 124 3.06 -11.89 -13.08
N GLN A 125 3.50 -12.12 -14.32
CA GLN A 125 4.87 -11.89 -14.78
C GLN A 125 4.97 -10.76 -15.81
N SER A 126 3.87 -10.06 -16.08
CA SER A 126 3.86 -8.97 -17.04
C SER A 126 4.67 -7.77 -16.55
N PHE A 127 5.22 -7.01 -17.49
CA PHE A 127 5.95 -5.77 -17.25
C PHE A 127 5.80 -4.82 -18.46
N THR A 128 6.05 -3.54 -18.23
CA THR A 128 5.90 -2.49 -19.26
C THR A 128 7.18 -1.68 -19.48
N LYS A 129 8.16 -1.75 -18.57
CA LYS A 129 9.41 -1.01 -18.64
C LYS A 129 10.53 -1.84 -19.28
N ASP A 130 11.57 -1.17 -19.74
CA ASP A 130 12.77 -1.80 -20.32
C ASP A 130 13.71 -2.29 -19.20
N TRP A 131 13.33 -3.39 -18.55
CA TRP A 131 14.10 -4.01 -17.48
C TRP A 131 15.45 -4.55 -17.95
N ASP A 132 15.57 -4.96 -19.21
CA ASP A 132 16.84 -5.45 -19.76
C ASP A 132 17.90 -4.36 -19.88
N SER A 133 17.51 -3.18 -20.33
CA SER A 133 18.40 -2.01 -20.32
C SER A 133 18.83 -1.62 -18.92
N LEU A 134 17.90 -1.64 -17.95
CA LEU A 134 18.21 -1.34 -16.55
C LEU A 134 19.16 -2.39 -15.95
N ARG A 135 18.95 -3.67 -16.24
CA ARG A 135 19.83 -4.77 -15.83
C ARG A 135 21.26 -4.56 -16.31
N LYS A 136 21.44 -4.19 -17.59
CA LYS A 136 22.75 -3.86 -18.15
C LYS A 136 23.43 -2.72 -17.40
N GLN A 137 22.69 -1.67 -17.05
CA GLN A 137 23.20 -0.54 -16.27
C GLN A 137 23.61 -0.97 -14.84
N VAL A 138 22.82 -1.82 -14.18
CA VAL A 138 23.14 -2.37 -12.85
C VAL A 138 24.44 -3.20 -12.91
N LEU A 139 24.59 -4.05 -13.91
CA LEU A 139 25.80 -4.86 -14.10
C LEU A 139 27.04 -4.00 -14.42
N GLN A 140 26.88 -2.96 -15.23
CA GLN A 140 27.96 -2.09 -15.69
C GLN A 140 28.45 -1.12 -14.59
N HIS A 141 27.52 -0.54 -13.83
CA HIS A 141 27.81 0.59 -12.93
C HIS A 141 27.62 0.22 -11.45
N GLY A 142 26.92 -0.89 -11.17
CA GLY A 142 26.56 -1.30 -9.82
C GLY A 142 25.40 -0.53 -9.22
N MET A 143 25.21 -0.74 -7.93
CA MET A 143 24.19 -0.08 -7.11
C MET A 143 24.83 0.72 -5.99
N ARG A 144 24.29 1.89 -5.66
CA ARG A 144 24.67 2.67 -4.49
C ARG A 144 24.12 2.08 -3.20
N ASN A 145 22.96 1.46 -3.26
CA ASN A 145 22.18 0.95 -2.14
C ASN A 145 21.95 -0.55 -2.27
N SER A 146 22.13 -1.30 -1.19
CA SER A 146 21.90 -2.76 -1.17
C SER A 146 20.42 -3.13 -1.29
N ASN A 147 19.53 -2.24 -0.83
CA ASN A 147 18.09 -2.33 -0.96
C ASN A 147 17.52 -0.96 -1.32
N VAL A 148 16.40 -0.91 -2.05
CA VAL A 148 15.78 0.35 -2.48
C VAL A 148 14.30 0.46 -2.18
N MET A 149 13.52 -0.62 -2.25
CA MET A 149 12.06 -0.59 -2.15
C MET A 149 11.55 -1.37 -0.94
N ALA A 150 10.72 -0.73 -0.13
CA ALA A 150 9.93 -1.36 0.94
C ALA A 150 8.64 -0.58 1.16
N ILE A 151 7.54 -1.27 1.50
CA ILE A 151 6.30 -0.60 1.88
C ILE A 151 6.12 -0.70 3.40
N ALA A 152 6.23 0.47 4.07
CA ALA A 152 6.03 0.61 5.50
C ALA A 152 4.56 0.93 5.84
N PRO A 153 4.11 0.74 7.12
CA PRO A 153 2.73 1.03 7.52
C PRO A 153 2.33 2.51 7.44
N THR A 154 3.27 3.45 7.57
CA THR A 154 3.11 4.92 7.49
C THR A 154 2.06 5.55 8.40
N ALA A 155 1.69 4.90 9.51
CA ALA A 155 0.60 5.32 10.39
C ALA A 155 0.72 6.75 10.95
N THR A 156 1.95 7.23 11.15
CA THR A 156 2.23 8.59 11.66
C THR A 156 2.48 9.57 10.53
N ILE A 157 3.37 9.23 9.60
CA ILE A 157 3.80 10.17 8.56
C ILE A 157 2.69 10.48 7.57
N SER A 158 1.76 9.56 7.30
CA SER A 158 0.60 9.82 6.45
C SER A 158 -0.32 10.91 7.04
N ASN A 159 -0.47 10.94 8.36
CA ASN A 159 -1.22 12.01 9.05
C ASN A 159 -0.53 13.37 8.94
N ILE A 160 0.82 13.40 8.99
CA ILE A 160 1.60 14.64 8.86
C ILE A 160 1.45 15.21 7.45
N VAL A 161 1.47 14.34 6.44
CA VAL A 161 1.36 14.73 5.02
C VAL A 161 -0.09 14.97 4.60
N GLY A 162 -1.07 14.40 5.33
CA GLY A 162 -2.50 14.55 5.04
C GLY A 162 -2.99 13.64 3.90
N VAL A 163 -2.49 12.40 3.85
CA VAL A 163 -2.89 11.36 2.89
C VAL A 163 -3.29 10.08 3.61
N THR A 164 -3.93 9.16 2.90
CA THR A 164 -4.27 7.82 3.41
C THR A 164 -3.00 7.00 3.70
N GLN A 165 -3.11 6.06 4.65
CA GLN A 165 -1.96 5.26 5.08
C GLN A 165 -1.52 4.27 3.99
N SER A 166 -0.24 4.28 3.67
CA SER A 166 0.43 3.24 2.88
C SER A 166 -0.38 2.83 1.63
N ILE A 167 -0.63 1.52 1.52
CA ILE A 167 -1.42 0.85 0.48
C ILE A 167 -2.81 0.45 0.98
N GLU A 168 -3.20 0.94 2.16
CA GLU A 168 -4.41 0.52 2.86
C GLU A 168 -5.67 1.06 2.21
N PRO A 169 -6.77 0.29 2.16
CA PRO A 169 -8.10 0.86 1.97
C PRO A 169 -8.48 1.73 3.17
N THR A 170 -9.40 2.66 2.97
CA THR A 170 -9.89 3.53 4.05
C THR A 170 -10.54 2.68 5.14
N TYR A 171 -10.08 2.86 6.39
CA TYR A 171 -10.60 2.10 7.53
C TYR A 171 -12.07 2.41 7.82
N GLN A 172 -12.42 3.71 7.86
CA GLN A 172 -13.78 4.23 8.01
C GLN A 172 -13.90 5.59 7.32
N ASN A 173 -15.05 5.89 6.71
CA ASN A 173 -15.26 7.18 6.04
C ASN A 173 -15.65 8.29 7.02
N LEU A 174 -16.11 7.95 8.23
CA LEU A 174 -16.38 8.88 9.33
C LEU A 174 -15.90 8.24 10.62
N TYR A 175 -15.08 8.93 11.40
CA TYR A 175 -14.61 8.45 12.70
C TYR A 175 -14.21 9.62 13.61
N VAL A 176 -14.13 9.34 14.90
CA VAL A 176 -13.60 10.28 15.89
C VAL A 176 -12.16 9.95 16.20
N LYS A 177 -11.29 10.94 16.06
CA LYS A 177 -9.89 10.85 16.43
C LYS A 177 -9.67 11.62 17.73
N SER A 178 -9.26 10.90 18.78
CA SER A 178 -8.89 11.50 20.06
C SER A 178 -7.37 11.60 20.20
N ASN A 179 -6.89 12.75 20.66
CA ASN A 179 -5.49 12.99 21.01
C ASN A 179 -5.40 13.94 22.21
N LEU A 180 -4.18 14.30 22.62
CA LEU A 180 -3.96 15.20 23.76
C LEU A 180 -4.61 16.60 23.60
N SER A 181 -4.92 17.02 22.38
CA SER A 181 -5.53 18.31 22.07
C SER A 181 -7.06 18.26 22.00
N GLY A 182 -7.68 17.07 22.10
CA GLY A 182 -9.12 16.90 22.08
C GLY A 182 -9.60 15.79 21.12
N GLU A 183 -10.92 15.82 20.87
CA GLU A 183 -11.60 14.90 19.96
C GLU A 183 -11.98 15.61 18.67
N PHE A 184 -11.67 14.99 17.54
CA PHE A 184 -11.91 15.53 16.21
C PHE A 184 -12.71 14.54 15.39
N THR A 185 -13.88 14.96 14.89
CA THR A 185 -14.64 14.20 13.91
C THR A 185 -14.00 14.37 12.54
N ILE A 186 -13.53 13.27 11.97
CA ILE A 186 -12.91 13.24 10.65
C ILE A 186 -13.85 12.54 9.69
N VAL A 187 -14.12 13.17 8.55
CA VAL A 187 -14.91 12.62 7.46
C VAL A 187 -14.04 12.54 6.21
N ASN A 188 -14.22 11.48 5.41
CA ASN A 188 -13.52 11.32 4.14
C ASN A 188 -13.90 12.45 3.17
N PRO A 189 -12.97 13.36 2.81
CA PRO A 189 -13.28 14.52 1.98
C PRO A 189 -13.69 14.14 0.55
N TYR A 190 -13.20 13.01 0.02
CA TYR A 190 -13.60 12.52 -1.29
C TYR A 190 -15.05 12.06 -1.30
N LEU A 191 -15.48 11.33 -0.25
CA LEU A 191 -16.90 10.95 -0.08
C LEU A 191 -17.81 12.18 0.00
N VAL A 192 -17.44 13.17 0.80
CA VAL A 192 -18.23 14.41 0.93
C VAL A 192 -18.35 15.12 -0.42
N LYS A 193 -17.25 15.21 -1.17
CA LYS A 193 -17.25 15.82 -2.50
C LYS A 193 -18.18 15.06 -3.46
N GLU A 194 -18.13 13.73 -3.44
CA GLU A 194 -18.95 12.91 -4.31
C GLU A 194 -20.43 12.96 -3.94
N LEU A 195 -20.76 12.87 -2.66
CA LEU A 195 -22.14 13.01 -2.18
C LEU A 195 -22.72 14.40 -2.50
N LYS A 196 -21.90 15.47 -2.42
CA LYS A 196 -22.33 16.82 -2.85
C LYS A 196 -22.60 16.89 -4.34
N ARG A 197 -21.77 16.25 -5.16
CA ARG A 197 -21.96 16.18 -6.62
C ARG A 197 -23.30 15.53 -6.99
N HIS A 198 -23.72 14.52 -6.22
CA HIS A 198 -24.98 13.80 -6.38
C HIS A 198 -26.14 14.41 -5.58
N GLN A 199 -25.97 15.58 -4.94
CA GLN A 199 -26.98 16.26 -4.12
C GLN A 199 -27.47 15.40 -2.92
N LEU A 200 -26.63 14.50 -2.42
CA LEU A 200 -26.93 13.58 -1.32
C LEU A 200 -26.35 14.04 0.03
N TRP A 201 -25.56 15.12 0.05
CA TRP A 201 -24.94 15.63 1.27
C TRP A 201 -25.87 16.56 2.05
N ASP A 202 -26.56 16.01 3.04
CA ASP A 202 -27.50 16.69 3.91
C ASP A 202 -27.37 16.19 5.37
N LYS A 203 -28.23 16.71 6.25
CA LYS A 203 -28.23 16.33 7.67
C LYS A 203 -28.59 14.85 7.88
N ALA A 204 -29.48 14.29 7.06
CA ALA A 204 -29.84 12.88 7.13
C ALA A 204 -28.65 12.00 6.76
N MET A 205 -27.90 12.32 5.70
CA MET A 205 -26.69 11.61 5.31
C MET A 205 -25.63 11.59 6.41
N VAL A 206 -25.44 12.72 7.11
CA VAL A 206 -24.51 12.78 8.24
C VAL A 206 -24.96 11.89 9.39
N ASN A 207 -26.26 11.79 9.65
CA ASN A 207 -26.82 10.90 10.67
C ASN A 207 -26.68 9.43 10.25
N ASP A 208 -26.97 9.11 8.97
CA ASP A 208 -26.81 7.76 8.42
C ASP A 208 -25.33 7.30 8.54
N LEU A 209 -24.39 8.16 8.14
CA LEU A 209 -22.95 7.85 8.27
C LEU A 209 -22.54 7.64 9.75
N LYS A 210 -23.08 8.38 10.70
CA LYS A 210 -22.84 8.14 12.13
C LYS A 210 -23.43 6.82 12.59
N TYR A 211 -24.63 6.50 12.15
CA TYR A 211 -25.32 5.26 12.52
C TYR A 211 -24.60 4.02 11.98
N PHE A 212 -24.09 4.07 10.74
CA PHE A 212 -23.38 2.98 10.10
C PHE A 212 -21.85 3.05 10.28
N ASP A 213 -21.33 3.79 11.26
CA ASP A 213 -19.90 3.91 11.56
C ASP A 213 -19.05 4.32 10.36
N GLY A 214 -19.56 5.22 9.53
CA GLY A 214 -18.89 5.70 8.33
C GLY A 214 -19.04 4.80 7.09
N SER A 215 -19.78 3.70 7.18
CA SER A 215 -20.13 2.86 6.03
C SER A 215 -21.23 3.53 5.19
N VAL A 216 -21.16 3.36 3.88
CA VAL A 216 -22.22 3.73 2.93
C VAL A 216 -22.97 2.51 2.38
N GLU A 217 -22.53 1.29 2.73
CA GLU A 217 -23.02 0.01 2.21
C GLU A 217 -24.54 -0.13 2.33
N ASN A 218 -25.08 0.22 3.50
CA ASN A 218 -26.49 0.04 3.85
C ASN A 218 -27.32 1.36 3.80
N ILE A 219 -26.84 2.38 3.09
CA ILE A 219 -27.60 3.62 2.88
C ILE A 219 -28.27 3.54 1.50
N ASP A 220 -29.58 3.28 1.49
CA ASP A 220 -30.32 2.94 0.25
C ASP A 220 -30.25 4.01 -0.84
N ARG A 221 -30.27 5.28 -0.47
CA ARG A 221 -30.20 6.40 -1.42
C ARG A 221 -28.82 6.65 -2.04
N VAL A 222 -27.79 5.96 -1.56
CA VAL A 222 -26.42 6.05 -2.13
C VAL A 222 -26.33 5.09 -3.32
N PRO A 223 -25.94 5.57 -4.51
CA PRO A 223 -25.75 4.73 -5.70
C PRO A 223 -24.68 3.65 -5.49
N ASP A 224 -24.83 2.50 -6.13
CA ASP A 224 -23.94 1.35 -5.96
C ASP A 224 -22.49 1.65 -6.38
N GLU A 225 -22.29 2.50 -7.38
CA GLU A 225 -20.97 2.97 -7.79
C GLU A 225 -20.24 3.76 -6.67
N ILE A 226 -20.98 4.56 -5.91
CA ILE A 226 -20.44 5.30 -4.76
C ILE A 226 -20.18 4.32 -3.62
N LYS A 227 -21.06 3.35 -3.36
CA LYS A 227 -20.86 2.30 -2.35
C LYS A 227 -19.58 1.53 -2.65
N ALA A 228 -19.38 1.10 -3.89
CA ALA A 228 -18.18 0.38 -4.29
C ALA A 228 -16.90 1.20 -4.15
N LEU A 229 -16.93 2.48 -4.56
CA LEU A 229 -15.77 3.38 -4.49
C LEU A 229 -15.36 3.68 -3.05
N PHE A 230 -16.32 3.84 -2.14
CA PHE A 230 -16.10 4.21 -0.75
C PHE A 230 -16.28 3.05 0.24
N ALA A 231 -16.22 1.81 -0.25
CA ALA A 231 -16.17 0.62 0.59
C ALA A 231 -15.00 0.74 1.58
N ASN A 232 -15.26 0.49 2.86
CA ASN A 232 -14.23 0.51 3.90
C ASN A 232 -13.41 -0.79 3.90
N ALA A 233 -12.33 -0.81 4.70
CA ALA A 233 -11.39 -1.91 4.73
C ALA A 233 -12.01 -3.28 5.03
N PHE A 234 -13.11 -3.34 5.80
CA PHE A 234 -13.82 -4.58 6.14
C PHE A 234 -14.90 -4.99 5.12
N GLU A 235 -15.25 -4.08 4.21
CA GLU A 235 -16.18 -4.32 3.11
C GLU A 235 -15.46 -4.77 1.84
N VAL A 236 -14.18 -4.44 1.70
CA VAL A 236 -13.31 -4.93 0.64
C VAL A 236 -12.96 -6.40 0.89
N GLU A 237 -13.26 -7.29 -0.05
CA GLU A 237 -12.88 -8.70 0.07
C GLU A 237 -11.34 -8.85 0.19
N PRO A 238 -10.83 -9.68 1.13
CA PRO A 238 -9.39 -9.86 1.35
C PRO A 238 -8.59 -10.26 0.10
N ARG A 239 -9.23 -10.92 -0.87
CA ARG A 239 -8.59 -11.32 -2.14
C ARG A 239 -8.04 -10.11 -2.91
N TRP A 240 -8.75 -8.98 -2.91
CA TRP A 240 -8.31 -7.78 -3.62
C TRP A 240 -7.05 -7.15 -3.00
N LEU A 241 -6.96 -7.23 -1.68
CA LEU A 241 -5.76 -6.82 -0.94
C LEU A 241 -4.55 -7.69 -1.33
N VAL A 242 -4.77 -9.02 -1.35
CA VAL A 242 -3.73 -9.99 -1.70
C VAL A 242 -3.33 -9.87 -3.17
N ASP A 243 -4.29 -9.73 -4.09
CA ASP A 243 -4.02 -9.59 -5.52
C ASP A 243 -3.23 -8.30 -5.81
N ALA A 244 -3.65 -7.16 -5.26
CA ALA A 244 -2.91 -5.90 -5.40
C ALA A 244 -1.50 -5.98 -4.79
N ALA A 245 -1.36 -6.65 -3.65
CA ALA A 245 -0.07 -6.87 -3.02
C ALA A 245 0.84 -7.80 -3.82
N SER A 246 0.30 -8.87 -4.42
CA SER A 246 1.03 -9.77 -5.31
C SER A 246 1.61 -9.02 -6.50
N ARG A 247 0.79 -8.18 -7.15
CA ARG A 247 1.20 -7.36 -8.29
C ARG A 247 2.32 -6.38 -7.92
N ARG A 248 2.31 -5.82 -6.69
CA ARG A 248 3.40 -4.96 -6.20
C ARG A 248 4.64 -5.74 -5.82
N GLN A 249 4.50 -6.96 -5.26
CA GLN A 249 5.61 -7.71 -4.67
C GLN A 249 6.73 -8.01 -5.66
N LYS A 250 6.42 -8.26 -6.93
CA LYS A 250 7.42 -8.52 -7.98
C LYS A 250 8.33 -7.32 -8.28
N TRP A 251 7.98 -6.12 -7.80
CA TRP A 251 8.75 -4.89 -7.95
C TRP A 251 9.50 -4.45 -6.70
N ILE A 252 9.31 -5.17 -5.59
CA ILE A 252 9.84 -4.79 -4.27
C ILE A 252 10.93 -5.75 -3.87
N ASP A 253 12.16 -5.28 -3.72
CA ASP A 253 13.31 -6.09 -3.30
C ASP A 253 13.23 -6.51 -1.82
N GLN A 254 12.62 -5.71 -0.96
CA GLN A 254 12.32 -6.07 0.43
C GLN A 254 10.90 -6.64 0.56
N ALA A 255 10.11 -6.16 1.52
CA ALA A 255 8.75 -6.62 1.78
C ALA A 255 7.76 -5.45 1.85
N GLN A 256 6.48 -5.80 1.94
CA GLN A 256 5.41 -4.82 2.13
C GLN A 256 4.58 -5.16 3.36
N SER A 257 4.23 -4.12 4.14
CA SER A 257 3.37 -4.22 5.31
C SER A 257 1.92 -4.31 4.86
N LEU A 258 1.47 -5.51 4.50
CA LEU A 258 0.10 -5.78 4.08
C LEU A 258 -0.77 -6.12 5.29
N ASN A 259 -1.64 -5.20 5.70
CA ASN A 259 -2.71 -5.50 6.65
C ASN A 259 -3.82 -6.30 5.96
N LEU A 260 -4.36 -7.28 6.66
CA LEU A 260 -5.51 -8.06 6.24
C LEU A 260 -6.71 -7.68 7.10
N TYR A 261 -7.87 -7.49 6.46
CA TYR A 261 -9.12 -7.11 7.11
C TYR A 261 -10.15 -8.20 6.86
N ILE A 262 -10.71 -8.76 7.91
CA ILE A 262 -11.70 -9.85 7.82
C ILE A 262 -12.92 -9.49 8.65
N LYS A 263 -14.05 -9.28 7.96
CA LYS A 263 -15.37 -9.21 8.57
C LYS A 263 -15.80 -10.64 8.93
N GLU A 264 -16.28 -10.86 10.16
CA GLU A 264 -16.73 -12.16 10.63
C GLU A 264 -15.67 -13.27 10.45
N PRO A 265 -14.55 -13.21 11.20
CA PRO A 265 -13.46 -14.15 11.05
C PRO A 265 -13.87 -15.56 11.44
N ASN A 266 -13.44 -16.54 10.64
CA ASN A 266 -13.54 -17.96 10.95
C ASN A 266 -12.33 -18.71 10.38
N GLY A 267 -12.10 -19.94 10.83
CA GLY A 267 -10.94 -20.73 10.44
C GLY A 267 -10.80 -20.92 8.92
N LYS A 268 -11.90 -21.11 8.21
CA LYS A 268 -11.90 -21.28 6.75
C LYS A 268 -11.48 -19.99 6.02
N LYS A 269 -12.05 -18.83 6.41
CA LYS A 269 -11.67 -17.54 5.80
C LYS A 269 -10.19 -17.24 6.03
N LEU A 270 -9.68 -17.53 7.23
CA LEU A 270 -8.27 -17.36 7.56
C LEU A 270 -7.38 -18.26 6.70
N ASP A 271 -7.66 -19.55 6.67
CA ASP A 271 -6.88 -20.53 5.89
C ASP A 271 -6.83 -20.14 4.40
N VAL A 272 -7.98 -19.84 3.80
CA VAL A 272 -8.07 -19.43 2.39
C VAL A 272 -7.26 -18.16 2.12
N THR A 273 -7.36 -17.15 2.98
CA THR A 273 -6.66 -15.87 2.80
C THR A 273 -5.14 -16.04 2.87
N TYR A 274 -4.63 -16.77 3.87
CA TYR A 274 -3.18 -16.98 4.01
C TYR A 274 -2.62 -17.94 2.95
N ARG A 275 -3.36 -18.99 2.56
CA ARG A 275 -2.97 -19.82 1.41
C ARG A 275 -2.88 -19.03 0.13
N MET A 276 -3.90 -18.18 -0.13
CA MET A 276 -3.88 -17.30 -1.30
C MET A 276 -2.66 -16.37 -1.28
N ALA A 277 -2.36 -15.74 -0.14
CA ALA A 277 -1.18 -14.90 0.00
C ALA A 277 0.13 -15.64 -0.32
N TRP A 278 0.23 -16.89 0.11
CA TRP A 278 1.38 -17.75 -0.17
C TRP A 278 1.47 -18.14 -1.65
N TYR A 279 0.36 -18.57 -2.28
CA TYR A 279 0.33 -18.89 -3.71
C TYR A 279 0.64 -17.67 -4.58
N ARG A 280 0.18 -16.49 -4.17
CA ARG A 280 0.44 -15.20 -4.82
C ARG A 280 1.85 -14.65 -4.58
N GLY A 281 2.74 -15.43 -3.94
CA GLY A 281 4.16 -15.12 -3.78
C GLY A 281 4.45 -13.97 -2.82
N LEU A 282 3.57 -13.63 -1.91
CA LEU A 282 3.84 -12.60 -0.91
C LEU A 282 4.96 -13.05 0.04
N LYS A 283 5.95 -12.20 0.26
CA LYS A 283 7.03 -12.43 1.24
C LYS A 283 6.51 -12.34 2.67
N THR A 284 5.60 -11.41 2.93
CA THR A 284 5.05 -11.10 4.25
C THR A 284 3.59 -10.68 4.18
N THR A 285 2.87 -10.91 5.26
CA THR A 285 1.68 -10.18 5.68
C THR A 285 1.99 -9.43 6.96
N TYR A 286 1.12 -8.51 7.39
CA TYR A 286 1.32 -7.74 8.60
C TYR A 286 0.20 -7.99 9.61
N TYR A 287 -0.53 -6.96 10.07
CA TYR A 287 -1.61 -7.18 11.02
C TYR A 287 -2.81 -7.87 10.37
N LEU A 288 -3.39 -8.82 11.09
CA LEU A 288 -4.75 -9.30 10.85
C LEU A 288 -5.69 -8.47 11.71
N ARG A 289 -6.62 -7.77 11.08
CA ARG A 289 -7.68 -7.01 11.75
C ARG A 289 -9.01 -7.69 11.51
N ALA A 290 -9.73 -7.98 12.60
CA ALA A 290 -11.03 -8.63 12.54
C ALA A 290 -12.08 -7.75 13.23
N MET A 291 -13.28 -7.70 12.68
CA MET A 291 -14.43 -7.16 13.39
C MET A 291 -15.08 -8.29 14.20
N GLY A 292 -15.26 -8.07 15.51
CA GLY A 292 -15.98 -8.99 16.37
C GLY A 292 -17.47 -9.06 16.01
N ALA A 293 -18.11 -10.17 16.37
CA ALA A 293 -19.55 -10.38 16.16
C ALA A 293 -20.46 -9.51 17.06
N THR A 294 -19.90 -8.78 18.01
CA THR A 294 -20.65 -7.93 18.95
C THR A 294 -20.87 -6.54 18.35
N SER A 295 -22.10 -6.26 17.91
CA SER A 295 -22.56 -4.90 17.66
C SER A 295 -22.86 -4.20 18.99
N THR A 296 -22.32 -3.00 19.19
CA THR A 296 -22.76 -2.11 20.29
C THR A 296 -24.22 -1.73 20.05
N GLU A 297 -25.11 -1.85 21.02
CA GLU A 297 -26.49 -1.34 20.93
C GLU A 297 -26.46 0.15 20.61
N LYS A 298 -27.04 0.54 19.46
CA LYS A 298 -27.10 1.92 18.98
C LYS A 298 -28.43 2.56 19.42
N SER A 299 -28.62 2.69 20.73
CA SER A 299 -29.92 3.06 21.35
C SER A 299 -30.24 4.57 21.40
N THR A 300 -29.40 5.44 20.88
CA THR A 300 -29.52 6.91 21.15
C THR A 300 -29.98 7.77 19.97
N LEU A 301 -30.32 7.19 18.82
CA LEU A 301 -30.87 7.98 17.69
C LEU A 301 -32.37 7.76 17.56
N HIS A 302 -33.15 8.85 17.58
CA HIS A 302 -34.58 8.78 17.27
C HIS A 302 -34.79 8.25 15.85
N THR A 303 -35.59 7.19 15.72
CA THR A 303 -35.93 6.49 14.47
C THR A 303 -36.38 7.41 13.33
N SER A 304 -37.01 8.55 13.64
CA SER A 304 -37.44 9.56 12.65
C SER A 304 -36.30 10.37 12.00
N GLN A 305 -35.05 10.16 12.39
CA GLN A 305 -33.88 10.89 11.88
C GLN A 305 -32.96 10.07 10.96
N LEU A 306 -33.31 8.82 10.72
CA LEU A 306 -32.53 7.88 9.90
C LEU A 306 -33.35 7.50 8.65
N ASN A 307 -32.74 7.62 7.47
CA ASN A 307 -33.36 7.13 6.24
C ASN A 307 -33.53 5.61 6.21
N ALA A 308 -32.66 4.88 6.90
CA ALA A 308 -32.68 3.41 7.00
C ALA A 308 -33.85 2.85 7.83
N VAL A 309 -34.63 3.69 8.49
CA VAL A 309 -35.73 3.28 9.40
C VAL A 309 -37.12 3.75 8.91
N GLN A 310 -37.18 4.34 7.72
CA GLN A 310 -38.43 4.80 7.12
C GLN A 310 -39.09 3.74 6.22
N GLN A 311 -38.74 2.46 6.35
CA GLN A 311 -39.41 1.34 5.68
C GLN A 311 -40.31 0.55 6.62
#